data_b9ef32f433508afa51393964726a0b92
#
_entry.id   b9ef32f433508afa51393964726a0b92
#
_cell.length_a   1.000
_cell.length_b   1.000
_cell.length_c   1.000
_cell.angle_alpha   90.00
_cell.angle_beta   90.00
_cell.angle_gamma   90.00
#
_symmetry.space_group_name_H-M   'P 1'
#
loop_
_entity.id
_entity.type
_entity.pdbx_description
1 polymer ?
#
loop_
_entity_poly.entity_id
_entity_poly.type
_entity_poly.pdbx_seq_one_letter_code
_entity_poly.pdbx_strand_id
1 'polypeptide(L)'
;MARAAELSTPPHFIIVGAQKSGTSTLHGVLAAHPDIFIPDREIFFFDIDDATQHPDFAPVGGGTRDFDADFETYANWYGRFFERAQPGQLRGEDSTSYLPSTVAPARIARLCPDVKVIALLRDPVSRAYSHYWHDVSRGRCSQSFDQVIRDRDSLVVQRGFYREQVQRYHDAVGPERVKVLVFEEFARNLDRVCGEVCSFLGLPPPPQSALERERYNVARVPRNLEARLWVNRNLPMLVRKSYRGLLPEPSAGNGMLSGPWRERLWNSPAARHANRVLDALRPQRKYPPMSDAARATLVELYRQANEGLETLLGRDDLGQWWRSWA
;
A
#
# COMPACT_ATOMS: atom_id res chain seq x y z
N MET A 1 -2.69 32.53 18.57
CA MET A 1 -2.55 31.86 17.26
C MET A 1 -2.02 30.44 17.53
N ALA A 2 -2.78 29.40 17.20
CA ALA A 2 -2.28 28.06 17.31
C ALA A 2 -1.09 27.88 16.33
N ARG A 3 0.02 27.37 16.82
CA ARG A 3 1.20 27.05 15.99
C ARG A 3 0.73 26.11 14.87
N ALA A 4 1.06 26.44 13.62
CA ALA A 4 0.74 25.54 12.53
C ALA A 4 1.35 24.17 12.82
N ALA A 5 0.57 23.11 12.59
CA ALA A 5 1.05 21.74 12.76
C ALA A 5 2.17 21.47 11.74
N GLU A 6 3.37 21.20 12.20
CA GLU A 6 4.56 20.96 11.37
C GLU A 6 5.21 19.65 11.76
N LEU A 7 5.76 18.94 10.77
CA LEU A 7 6.61 17.78 11.01
C LEU A 7 8.04 18.21 11.24
N SER A 8 8.68 17.70 12.29
CA SER A 8 10.11 17.97 12.56
C SER A 8 11.03 17.38 11.48
N THR A 9 10.60 16.27 10.86
CA THR A 9 11.36 15.54 9.85
C THR A 9 10.44 15.12 8.70
N PRO A 10 9.96 16.06 7.85
CA PRO A 10 9.11 15.71 6.71
C PRO A 10 9.88 14.87 5.70
N PRO A 11 9.22 13.91 5.02
CA PRO A 11 9.81 13.17 3.92
C PRO A 11 9.99 14.09 2.70
N HIS A 12 11.05 13.84 1.92
CA HIS A 12 11.29 14.52 0.65
C HIS A 12 10.49 13.89 -0.50
N PHE A 13 10.18 12.59 -0.37
CA PHE A 13 9.31 11.89 -1.31
C PHE A 13 8.48 10.80 -0.62
N ILE A 14 7.34 10.47 -1.23
CA ILE A 14 6.43 9.43 -0.75
C ILE A 14 6.00 8.54 -1.91
N ILE A 15 6.15 7.21 -1.75
CA ILE A 15 5.54 6.21 -2.63
C ILE A 15 4.13 5.91 -2.11
N VAL A 16 3.14 6.50 -2.76
CA VAL A 16 1.74 6.46 -2.27
C VAL A 16 0.97 5.18 -2.66
N GLY A 17 1.51 4.40 -3.55
CA GLY A 17 0.85 3.17 -4.05
C GLY A 17 1.25 2.84 -5.50
N ALA A 18 0.45 2.02 -6.19
CA ALA A 18 -0.75 1.33 -5.72
C ALA A 18 -0.39 -0.01 -5.08
N GLN A 19 -1.22 -0.43 -4.15
CA GLN A 19 -1.04 -1.76 -3.54
C GLN A 19 -1.05 -2.87 -4.60
N LYS A 20 -0.09 -3.81 -4.53
CA LYS A 20 0.11 -4.93 -5.48
C LYS A 20 0.64 -4.53 -6.86
N SER A 21 1.31 -3.39 -6.95
CA SER A 21 1.91 -2.85 -8.18
C SER A 21 3.44 -2.81 -8.16
N GLY A 22 4.11 -3.54 -7.26
CA GLY A 22 5.58 -3.62 -7.24
C GLY A 22 6.28 -2.56 -6.39
N THR A 23 5.55 -1.81 -5.56
CA THR A 23 6.12 -0.79 -4.67
C THR A 23 7.22 -1.32 -3.75
N SER A 24 7.11 -2.56 -3.26
CA SER A 24 8.17 -3.18 -2.45
C SER A 24 9.49 -3.38 -3.21
N THR A 25 9.43 -3.60 -4.54
CA THR A 25 10.63 -3.69 -5.38
C THR A 25 11.25 -2.31 -5.56
N LEU A 26 10.42 -1.30 -5.87
CA LEU A 26 10.87 0.09 -5.96
C LEU A 26 11.47 0.58 -4.65
N HIS A 27 10.79 0.33 -3.53
CA HIS A 27 11.31 0.59 -2.18
C HIS A 27 12.70 -0.03 -1.99
N GLY A 28 12.84 -1.33 -2.29
CA GLY A 28 14.12 -2.04 -2.11
C GLY A 28 15.27 -1.46 -2.95
N VAL A 29 14.98 -1.01 -4.19
CA VAL A 29 15.97 -0.36 -5.05
C VAL A 29 16.35 1.01 -4.49
N LEU A 30 15.37 1.83 -4.09
CA LEU A 30 15.63 3.16 -3.54
C LEU A 30 16.31 3.09 -2.17
N ALA A 31 15.92 2.15 -1.30
CA ALA A 31 16.56 1.95 0.01
C ALA A 31 18.03 1.48 -0.10
N ALA A 32 18.46 0.97 -1.25
CA ALA A 32 19.84 0.60 -1.50
C ALA A 32 20.68 1.76 -2.08
N HIS A 33 20.05 2.90 -2.39
CA HIS A 33 20.76 4.08 -2.87
C HIS A 33 21.45 4.78 -1.70
N PRO A 34 22.76 5.13 -1.79
CA PRO A 34 23.51 5.71 -0.67
C PRO A 34 22.93 7.04 -0.16
N ASP A 35 22.32 7.84 -1.05
CA ASP A 35 21.77 9.15 -0.72
C ASP A 35 20.29 9.12 -0.36
N ILE A 36 19.72 7.93 -0.11
CA ILE A 36 18.31 7.76 0.27
C ILE A 36 18.22 7.00 1.60
N PHE A 37 17.29 7.42 2.43
CA PHE A 37 16.83 6.68 3.61
C PHE A 37 15.32 6.45 3.50
N ILE A 38 14.89 5.20 3.58
CA ILE A 38 13.48 4.80 3.66
C ILE A 38 13.33 3.83 4.85
N PRO A 39 12.37 4.03 5.76
CA PRO A 39 12.03 3.05 6.79
C PRO A 39 11.61 1.70 6.18
N ASP A 40 11.97 0.59 6.83
CA ASP A 40 11.79 -0.79 6.34
C ASP A 40 10.33 -1.29 6.33
N ARG A 41 9.35 -0.41 6.56
CA ARG A 41 7.92 -0.73 6.66
C ARG A 41 7.04 0.44 6.25
N GLU A 42 5.80 0.12 5.82
CA GLU A 42 4.74 1.11 5.66
C GLU A 42 4.37 1.74 7.02
N ILE A 43 4.19 3.06 7.06
CA ILE A 43 3.97 3.82 8.31
C ILE A 43 2.49 4.17 8.49
N PHE A 44 1.76 4.47 7.41
CA PHE A 44 0.34 4.83 7.43
C PHE A 44 0.01 6.09 8.25
N PHE A 45 0.95 7.04 8.32
CA PHE A 45 0.78 8.25 9.13
C PHE A 45 -0.32 9.17 8.58
N PHE A 46 -0.31 9.46 7.27
CA PHE A 46 -1.22 10.44 6.67
C PHE A 46 -2.67 9.95 6.51
N ASP A 47 -2.93 8.67 6.70
CA ASP A 47 -4.27 8.05 6.65
C ASP A 47 -4.58 7.18 7.88
N ILE A 48 -3.92 7.44 9.02
CA ILE A 48 -3.99 6.62 10.24
C ILE A 48 -5.41 6.52 10.82
N ASP A 49 -6.27 7.48 10.56
CA ASP A 49 -7.68 7.55 10.97
C ASP A 49 -8.66 7.30 9.82
N ASP A 50 -8.18 6.99 8.60
CA ASP A 50 -9.03 6.64 7.47
C ASP A 50 -9.61 5.24 7.65
N ALA A 51 -10.78 5.16 8.29
CA ALA A 51 -11.45 3.89 8.56
C ALA A 51 -11.82 3.13 7.26
N THR A 52 -11.97 3.82 6.12
CA THR A 52 -12.24 3.18 4.83
C THR A 52 -11.02 2.38 4.37
N GLN A 53 -9.83 2.98 4.43
CA GLN A 53 -8.60 2.28 4.04
C GLN A 53 -8.12 1.30 5.11
N HIS A 54 -8.43 1.58 6.37
CA HIS A 54 -7.93 0.86 7.54
C HIS A 54 -9.03 0.46 8.54
N PRO A 55 -9.95 -0.44 8.17
CA PRO A 55 -11.01 -0.88 9.09
C PRO A 55 -10.44 -1.58 10.34
N ASP A 56 -9.17 -1.95 10.34
CA ASP A 56 -8.48 -2.62 11.43
C ASP A 56 -7.76 -1.66 12.40
N PHE A 57 -7.74 -0.34 12.11
CA PHE A 57 -6.95 0.63 12.88
C PHE A 57 -7.72 1.25 14.07
N ALA A 58 -8.93 0.80 14.33
CA ALA A 58 -9.67 1.25 15.50
C ALA A 58 -8.84 1.07 16.79
N PRO A 59 -8.85 2.05 17.74
CA PRO A 59 -8.13 1.97 19.00
C PRO A 59 -8.51 0.74 19.83
N VAL A 60 -7.61 0.34 20.72
CA VAL A 60 -7.81 -0.85 21.56
C VAL A 60 -9.00 -0.71 22.50
N GLY A 61 -9.22 0.47 23.05
CA GLY A 61 -10.34 0.81 23.94
C GLY A 61 -11.68 1.11 23.26
N GLY A 62 -11.74 0.98 21.91
CA GLY A 62 -12.87 1.45 21.12
C GLY A 62 -12.72 2.93 20.75
N GLY A 63 -13.73 3.47 20.04
CA GLY A 63 -13.68 4.84 19.51
C GLY A 63 -13.01 4.94 18.14
N THR A 64 -12.76 6.16 17.72
CA THR A 64 -12.11 6.51 16.45
C THR A 64 -10.78 7.20 16.72
N ARG A 65 -9.82 7.04 15.81
CA ARG A 65 -8.63 7.88 15.76
C ARG A 65 -9.02 9.23 15.18
N ASP A 66 -8.39 10.28 15.66
CA ASP A 66 -8.53 11.63 15.12
C ASP A 66 -7.12 12.17 14.86
N PHE A 67 -6.78 12.35 13.59
CA PHE A 67 -5.45 12.77 13.18
C PHE A 67 -5.10 14.16 13.72
N ASP A 68 -6.03 15.09 13.67
CA ASP A 68 -5.76 16.48 14.06
C ASP A 68 -5.78 16.65 15.58
N ALA A 69 -6.67 15.95 16.29
CA ALA A 69 -6.71 15.98 17.76
C ALA A 69 -5.47 15.34 18.41
N ASP A 70 -4.94 14.26 17.80
CA ASP A 70 -3.76 13.53 18.33
C ASP A 70 -2.47 13.85 17.56
N PHE A 71 -2.44 14.93 16.79
CA PHE A 71 -1.35 15.25 15.85
C PHE A 71 0.05 15.16 16.46
N GLU A 72 0.28 15.77 17.63
CA GLU A 72 1.60 15.76 18.28
C GLU A 72 2.07 14.33 18.60
N THR A 73 1.16 13.50 19.10
CA THR A 73 1.45 12.08 19.40
C THR A 73 1.85 11.33 18.15
N TYR A 74 1.09 11.52 17.06
CA TYR A 74 1.34 10.85 15.79
C TYR A 74 2.59 11.42 15.09
N ALA A 75 2.82 12.72 15.12
CA ALA A 75 4.00 13.36 14.55
C ALA A 75 5.29 12.94 15.25
N ASN A 76 5.29 12.87 16.59
CA ASN A 76 6.42 12.40 17.38
C ASN A 76 6.71 10.90 17.10
N TRP A 77 5.66 10.10 16.96
CA TRP A 77 5.81 8.68 16.59
C TRP A 77 6.34 8.54 15.16
N TYR A 78 5.85 9.34 14.22
CA TYR A 78 6.28 9.35 12.82
C TYR A 78 7.76 9.75 12.69
N GLY A 79 8.20 10.78 13.41
CA GLY A 79 9.58 11.26 13.37
C GLY A 79 10.62 10.19 13.73
N ARG A 80 10.27 9.26 14.62
CA ARG A 80 11.18 8.17 15.06
C ARG A 80 11.61 7.26 13.91
N PHE A 81 10.81 7.14 12.86
CA PHE A 81 11.18 6.32 11.70
C PHE A 81 12.34 6.90 10.91
N PHE A 82 12.63 8.20 11.06
CA PHE A 82 13.69 8.89 10.33
C PHE A 82 14.93 9.21 11.18
N GLU A 83 14.97 8.82 12.46
CA GLU A 83 16.11 9.06 13.36
C GLU A 83 17.43 8.46 12.85
N ARG A 84 17.37 7.43 12.02
CA ARG A 84 18.54 6.76 11.43
C ARG A 84 19.01 7.37 10.12
N ALA A 85 18.27 8.33 9.56
CA ALA A 85 18.66 9.02 8.34
C ALA A 85 19.94 9.82 8.57
N GLN A 86 20.91 9.66 7.67
CA GLN A 86 22.15 10.42 7.75
C GLN A 86 21.99 11.84 7.19
N PRO A 87 22.77 12.82 7.65
CA PRO A 87 22.78 14.15 7.05
C PRO A 87 23.03 14.07 5.54
N GLY A 88 22.21 14.79 4.77
CA GLY A 88 22.31 14.81 3.30
C GLY A 88 21.49 13.74 2.57
N GLN A 89 21.04 12.68 3.25
CA GLN A 89 20.14 11.71 2.63
C GLN A 89 18.74 12.27 2.41
N LEU A 90 18.14 11.97 1.26
CA LEU A 90 16.71 12.16 1.03
C LEU A 90 15.92 11.16 1.88
N ARG A 91 14.99 11.65 2.66
CA ARG A 91 14.05 10.80 3.43
C ARG A 91 12.86 10.44 2.55
N GLY A 92 12.62 9.15 2.39
CA GLY A 92 11.46 8.60 1.68
C GLY A 92 10.54 7.83 2.61
N GLU A 93 9.31 7.67 2.19
CA GLU A 93 8.30 6.82 2.83
C GLU A 93 7.55 6.04 1.76
N ASP A 94 7.04 4.85 2.10
CA ASP A 94 6.04 4.16 1.31
C ASP A 94 4.86 3.69 2.17
N SER A 95 3.65 4.02 1.73
CA SER A 95 2.40 3.52 2.32
C SER A 95 1.35 3.41 1.23
N THR A 96 1.09 2.18 0.82
CA THR A 96 0.30 1.90 -0.40
C THR A 96 -1.20 2.18 -0.26
N SER A 97 -1.66 2.54 0.93
CA SER A 97 -3.01 2.99 1.21
C SER A 97 -3.23 4.48 0.91
N TYR A 98 -2.17 5.27 0.81
CA TYR A 98 -2.30 6.71 0.57
C TYR A 98 -2.92 7.04 -0.78
N LEU A 99 -2.62 6.27 -1.83
CA LEU A 99 -3.14 6.53 -3.17
C LEU A 99 -4.69 6.53 -3.20
N PRO A 100 -5.39 5.53 -2.67
CA PRO A 100 -6.84 5.53 -2.64
C PRO A 100 -7.45 6.41 -1.55
N SER A 101 -6.69 6.83 -0.53
CA SER A 101 -7.18 7.64 0.57
C SER A 101 -7.71 8.99 0.09
N THR A 102 -8.82 9.42 0.65
CA THR A 102 -9.40 10.75 0.39
C THR A 102 -8.81 11.83 1.28
N VAL A 103 -8.14 11.47 2.37
CA VAL A 103 -7.59 12.42 3.36
C VAL A 103 -6.07 12.59 3.22
N ALA A 104 -5.34 11.56 2.80
CA ALA A 104 -3.88 11.60 2.71
C ALA A 104 -3.35 12.70 1.77
N PRO A 105 -3.89 12.95 0.55
CA PRO A 105 -3.34 13.96 -0.34
C PRO A 105 -3.30 15.37 0.28
N ALA A 106 -4.38 15.80 0.92
CA ALA A 106 -4.46 17.13 1.56
C ALA A 106 -3.51 17.24 2.75
N ARG A 107 -3.38 16.20 3.56
CA ARG A 107 -2.45 16.16 4.70
C ARG A 107 -0.99 16.18 4.24
N ILE A 108 -0.66 15.41 3.21
CA ILE A 108 0.67 15.41 2.60
C ILE A 108 1.02 16.81 2.09
N ALA A 109 0.15 17.44 1.32
CA ALA A 109 0.38 18.81 0.81
C ALA A 109 0.58 19.83 1.94
N ARG A 110 -0.23 19.74 3.01
CA ARG A 110 -0.15 20.64 4.17
C ARG A 110 1.15 20.49 4.96
N LEU A 111 1.57 19.23 5.20
CA LEU A 111 2.67 18.91 6.13
C LEU A 111 4.02 18.75 5.44
N CYS A 112 4.02 18.56 4.12
CA CYS A 112 5.20 18.32 3.30
C CYS A 112 5.11 19.13 2.01
N PRO A 113 5.20 20.48 2.06
CA PRO A 113 4.89 21.36 0.91
C PRO A 113 5.78 21.12 -0.32
N ASP A 114 7.02 20.63 -0.12
CA ASP A 114 7.98 20.38 -1.20
C ASP A 114 8.10 18.91 -1.59
N VAL A 115 7.20 18.05 -1.10
CA VAL A 115 7.26 16.61 -1.29
C VAL A 115 7.09 16.21 -2.75
N LYS A 116 7.84 15.21 -3.20
CA LYS A 116 7.65 14.51 -4.45
C LYS A 116 6.85 13.24 -4.22
N VAL A 117 5.83 13.02 -5.03
CA VAL A 117 4.93 11.87 -4.92
C VAL A 117 5.21 10.89 -6.06
N ILE A 118 5.28 9.60 -5.73
CA ILE A 118 5.49 8.53 -6.70
C ILE A 118 4.34 7.54 -6.58
N ALA A 119 3.65 7.29 -7.69
CA ALA A 119 2.63 6.27 -7.82
C ALA A 119 3.03 5.23 -8.87
N LEU A 120 2.94 3.95 -8.52
CA LEU A 120 3.22 2.84 -9.41
C LEU A 120 1.90 2.12 -9.72
N LEU A 121 1.35 2.33 -10.90
CA LEU A 121 0.07 1.76 -11.33
C LEU A 121 0.29 0.45 -12.08
N ARG A 122 -0.63 -0.47 -11.95
CA ARG A 122 -0.65 -1.77 -12.62
C ARG A 122 -1.96 -1.94 -13.35
N ASP A 123 -2.00 -2.82 -14.39
CA ASP A 123 -3.27 -3.28 -14.96
C ASP A 123 -4.29 -3.51 -13.84
N PRO A 124 -5.39 -2.73 -13.77
CA PRO A 124 -6.26 -2.72 -12.59
C PRO A 124 -6.96 -4.05 -12.34
N VAL A 125 -7.25 -4.83 -13.39
CA VAL A 125 -7.81 -6.18 -13.29
C VAL A 125 -6.79 -7.13 -12.64
N SER A 126 -5.56 -7.12 -13.12
CA SER A 126 -4.47 -7.94 -12.58
C SER A 126 -4.10 -7.53 -11.15
N ARG A 127 -4.17 -6.23 -10.83
CA ARG A 127 -3.96 -5.69 -9.49
C ARG A 127 -5.03 -6.18 -8.53
N ALA A 128 -6.33 -6.07 -8.92
CA ALA A 128 -7.45 -6.51 -8.09
C ALA A 128 -7.33 -8.01 -7.77
N TYR A 129 -7.01 -8.84 -8.76
CA TYR A 129 -6.80 -10.27 -8.55
C TYR A 129 -5.63 -10.57 -7.62
N SER A 130 -4.53 -9.84 -7.76
CA SER A 130 -3.38 -9.97 -6.84
C SER A 130 -3.73 -9.51 -5.42
N HIS A 131 -4.57 -8.48 -5.27
CA HIS A 131 -5.04 -7.99 -3.98
C HIS A 131 -5.94 -9.01 -3.28
N TYR A 132 -6.90 -9.57 -4.00
CA TYR A 132 -7.74 -10.64 -3.48
C TYR A 132 -6.93 -11.79 -2.86
N TRP A 133 -5.97 -12.34 -3.62
CA TRP A 133 -5.12 -13.43 -3.12
C TRP A 133 -4.27 -13.02 -1.93
N HIS A 134 -3.82 -11.79 -1.91
CA HIS A 134 -3.12 -11.24 -0.75
C HIS A 134 -4.02 -11.24 0.50
N ASP A 135 -5.25 -10.76 0.38
CA ASP A 135 -6.19 -10.71 1.49
C ASP A 135 -6.64 -12.09 1.95
N VAL A 136 -6.89 -13.01 1.02
CA VAL A 136 -7.15 -14.43 1.35
C VAL A 136 -5.99 -15.01 2.15
N SER A 137 -4.75 -14.81 1.69
CA SER A 137 -3.56 -15.34 2.39
C SER A 137 -3.32 -14.72 3.77
N ARG A 138 -3.79 -13.49 3.99
CA ARG A 138 -3.67 -12.75 5.26
C ARG A 138 -4.87 -12.93 6.20
N GLY A 139 -5.85 -13.76 5.83
CA GLY A 139 -7.05 -13.97 6.63
C GLY A 139 -8.04 -12.80 6.62
N ARG A 140 -7.90 -11.87 5.66
CA ARG A 140 -8.72 -10.66 5.55
C ARG A 140 -9.93 -10.82 4.65
N CYS A 141 -9.94 -11.81 3.77
CA CYS A 141 -11.05 -12.12 2.89
C CYS A 141 -11.54 -13.54 3.14
N SER A 142 -12.86 -13.70 3.28
CA SER A 142 -13.57 -14.98 3.47
C SER A 142 -14.59 -15.27 2.37
N GLN A 143 -14.62 -14.47 1.32
CA GLN A 143 -15.53 -14.56 0.19
C GLN A 143 -14.79 -15.05 -1.06
N SER A 144 -15.51 -15.62 -2.03
CA SER A 144 -14.96 -15.92 -3.35
C SER A 144 -14.64 -14.63 -4.11
N PHE A 145 -13.77 -14.71 -5.13
CA PHE A 145 -13.42 -13.56 -5.95
C PHE A 145 -14.64 -12.94 -6.64
N ASP A 146 -15.53 -13.78 -7.19
CA ASP A 146 -16.75 -13.33 -7.84
C ASP A 146 -17.72 -12.59 -6.88
N GLN A 147 -17.72 -12.95 -5.59
CA GLN A 147 -18.48 -12.21 -4.57
C GLN A 147 -17.83 -10.85 -4.28
N VAL A 148 -16.51 -10.82 -4.12
CA VAL A 148 -15.75 -9.60 -3.81
C VAL A 148 -15.88 -8.54 -4.91
N ILE A 149 -15.85 -8.94 -6.18
CA ILE A 149 -15.92 -7.99 -7.30
C ILE A 149 -17.34 -7.44 -7.58
N ARG A 150 -18.38 -8.07 -7.02
CA ARG A 150 -19.76 -7.53 -7.08
C ARG A 150 -19.95 -6.35 -6.13
N ASP A 151 -19.16 -6.30 -5.08
CA ASP A 151 -19.13 -5.20 -4.13
C ASP A 151 -18.19 -4.11 -4.63
N ARG A 152 -18.78 -3.03 -5.16
CA ARG A 152 -18.03 -1.86 -5.65
C ARG A 152 -17.30 -1.12 -4.54
N ASP A 153 -17.72 -1.29 -3.29
CA ASP A 153 -17.10 -0.66 -2.11
C ASP A 153 -15.95 -1.50 -1.55
N SER A 154 -15.75 -2.71 -2.09
CA SER A 154 -14.60 -3.52 -1.75
C SER A 154 -13.27 -2.80 -2.06
N LEU A 155 -12.36 -2.75 -1.11
CA LEU A 155 -11.01 -2.22 -1.32
C LEU A 155 -10.24 -2.95 -2.44
N VAL A 156 -10.57 -4.22 -2.68
CA VAL A 156 -10.04 -4.98 -3.82
C VAL A 156 -10.41 -4.32 -5.14
N VAL A 157 -11.60 -3.74 -5.22
CA VAL A 157 -12.10 -3.06 -6.42
C VAL A 157 -11.68 -1.59 -6.45
N GLN A 158 -12.02 -0.82 -5.41
CA GLN A 158 -11.83 0.64 -5.37
C GLN A 158 -10.39 1.09 -5.60
N ARG A 159 -9.41 0.34 -5.09
CA ARG A 159 -7.99 0.67 -5.27
C ARG A 159 -7.49 0.59 -6.71
N GLY A 160 -8.35 0.25 -7.67
CA GLY A 160 -8.09 0.30 -9.11
C GLY A 160 -8.73 1.50 -9.83
N PHE A 161 -9.42 2.40 -9.13
CA PHE A 161 -10.01 3.63 -9.68
C PHE A 161 -8.96 4.75 -9.73
N TYR A 162 -7.96 4.57 -10.57
CA TYR A 162 -6.73 5.36 -10.56
C TYR A 162 -6.92 6.81 -10.98
N ARG A 163 -7.82 7.08 -11.96
CA ARG A 163 -7.99 8.43 -12.48
C ARG A 163 -8.28 9.44 -11.37
N GLU A 164 -9.29 9.14 -10.56
CA GLU A 164 -9.68 10.01 -9.44
C GLU A 164 -8.58 10.08 -8.37
N GLN A 165 -7.92 8.97 -8.10
CA GLN A 165 -6.84 8.89 -7.11
C GLN A 165 -5.65 9.75 -7.52
N VAL A 166 -5.19 9.67 -8.77
CA VAL A 166 -4.09 10.48 -9.29
C VAL A 166 -4.48 11.95 -9.37
N GLN A 167 -5.73 12.25 -9.81
CA GLN A 167 -6.23 13.62 -9.86
C GLN A 167 -6.16 14.31 -8.50
N ARG A 168 -6.55 13.64 -7.40
CA ARG A 168 -6.44 14.20 -6.04
C ARG A 168 -5.00 14.62 -5.69
N TYR A 169 -4.00 13.87 -6.15
CA TYR A 169 -2.60 14.24 -5.93
C TYR A 169 -2.16 15.40 -6.82
N HIS A 170 -2.59 15.43 -8.10
CA HIS A 170 -2.32 16.57 -8.97
C HIS A 170 -2.91 17.85 -8.39
N ASP A 171 -4.14 17.80 -7.86
CA ASP A 171 -4.81 18.94 -7.26
C ASP A 171 -4.13 19.39 -5.94
N ALA A 172 -3.62 18.43 -5.16
CA ALA A 172 -3.06 18.70 -3.84
C ALA A 172 -1.62 19.22 -3.87
N VAL A 173 -0.75 18.62 -4.69
CA VAL A 173 0.70 18.92 -4.68
C VAL A 173 1.20 19.49 -6.01
N GLY A 174 0.40 19.52 -7.06
CA GLY A 174 0.77 19.89 -8.42
C GLY A 174 1.30 18.73 -9.26
N PRO A 175 0.92 18.65 -10.54
CA PRO A 175 1.28 17.53 -11.43
C PRO A 175 2.79 17.36 -11.61
N GLU A 176 3.57 18.43 -11.56
CA GLU A 176 5.03 18.43 -11.71
C GLU A 176 5.75 17.72 -10.56
N ARG A 177 5.08 17.58 -9.41
CA ARG A 177 5.59 16.87 -8.23
C ARG A 177 5.06 15.44 -8.10
N VAL A 178 4.24 14.98 -9.06
CA VAL A 178 3.68 13.62 -9.09
C VAL A 178 4.27 12.84 -10.25
N LYS A 179 5.05 11.79 -9.95
CA LYS A 179 5.54 10.85 -10.96
C LYS A 179 4.71 9.58 -10.94
N VAL A 180 4.03 9.29 -12.03
CA VAL A 180 3.27 8.05 -12.21
C VAL A 180 4.06 7.08 -13.09
N LEU A 181 4.21 5.86 -12.61
CA LEU A 181 4.91 4.76 -13.27
C LEU A 181 3.92 3.64 -13.61
N VAL A 182 4.19 2.88 -14.67
CA VAL A 182 3.45 1.69 -15.05
C VAL A 182 4.23 0.45 -14.63
N PHE A 183 3.60 -0.42 -13.83
CA PHE A 183 4.25 -1.61 -13.25
C PHE A 183 4.78 -2.56 -14.32
N GLU A 184 4.05 -2.78 -15.39
CA GLU A 184 4.44 -3.69 -16.47
C GLU A 184 5.69 -3.18 -17.21
N GLU A 185 5.79 -1.87 -17.38
CA GLU A 185 6.98 -1.18 -17.91
C GLU A 185 8.16 -1.28 -16.92
N PHE A 186 7.91 -0.96 -15.64
CA PHE A 186 8.87 -1.10 -14.55
C PHE A 186 9.42 -2.52 -14.45
N ALA A 187 8.56 -3.54 -14.56
CA ALA A 187 8.96 -4.94 -14.46
C ALA A 187 9.80 -5.42 -15.66
N ARG A 188 9.67 -4.80 -16.84
CA ARG A 188 10.46 -5.12 -18.05
C ARG A 188 11.76 -4.31 -18.13
N ASN A 189 11.74 -3.06 -17.66
CA ASN A 189 12.79 -2.07 -17.84
C ASN A 189 13.19 -1.47 -16.48
N LEU A 190 13.50 -2.33 -15.50
CA LEU A 190 13.74 -1.93 -14.11
C LEU A 190 14.81 -0.83 -14.00
N ASP A 191 15.94 -1.03 -14.67
CA ASP A 191 17.08 -0.12 -14.66
C ASP A 191 16.70 1.28 -15.16
N ARG A 192 16.12 1.36 -16.35
CA ARG A 192 15.67 2.62 -16.95
C ARG A 192 14.66 3.35 -16.07
N VAL A 193 13.63 2.64 -15.60
CA VAL A 193 12.55 3.26 -14.80
C VAL A 193 13.06 3.70 -13.44
N CYS A 194 13.96 2.93 -12.80
CA CYS A 194 14.60 3.37 -11.55
C CYS A 194 15.51 4.58 -11.76
N GLY A 195 16.23 4.65 -12.88
CA GLY A 195 17.02 5.82 -13.28
C GLY A 195 16.15 7.07 -13.45
N GLU A 196 14.98 6.94 -14.08
CA GLU A 196 14.01 8.04 -14.20
C GLU A 196 13.45 8.50 -12.83
N VAL A 197 13.23 7.56 -11.90
CA VAL A 197 12.81 7.91 -10.53
C VAL A 197 13.92 8.66 -9.81
N CYS A 198 15.18 8.20 -9.87
CA CYS A 198 16.30 8.91 -9.28
C CYS A 198 16.47 10.31 -9.88
N SER A 199 16.39 10.45 -11.20
CA SER A 199 16.43 11.75 -11.89
C SER A 199 15.29 12.68 -11.42
N PHE A 200 14.07 12.15 -11.29
CA PHE A 200 12.94 12.90 -10.73
C PHE A 200 13.21 13.37 -9.29
N LEU A 201 13.90 12.56 -8.49
CA LEU A 201 14.31 12.93 -7.12
C LEU A 201 15.50 13.88 -7.09
N GLY A 202 16.21 14.09 -8.22
CA GLY A 202 17.42 14.92 -8.29
C GLY A 202 18.69 14.15 -7.91
N LEU A 203 18.66 12.83 -8.05
CA LEU A 203 19.76 11.92 -7.69
C LEU A 203 20.36 11.24 -8.93
N PRO A 204 21.63 10.77 -8.85
CA PRO A 204 22.21 9.89 -9.85
C PRO A 204 21.43 8.55 -9.92
N PRO A 205 21.61 7.77 -11.01
CA PRO A 205 21.00 6.44 -11.11
C PRO A 205 21.39 5.53 -9.94
N PRO A 206 20.51 4.55 -9.56
CA PRO A 206 20.82 3.64 -8.48
C PRO A 206 22.03 2.74 -8.83
N PRO A 207 22.79 2.29 -7.83
CA PRO A 207 23.92 1.39 -8.07
C PRO A 207 23.43 0.04 -8.62
N GLN A 208 24.23 -0.59 -9.51
CA GLN A 208 23.87 -1.86 -10.16
C GLN A 208 23.49 -2.95 -9.17
N SER A 209 24.16 -3.03 -8.03
CA SER A 209 23.85 -3.97 -6.95
C SER A 209 22.45 -3.83 -6.35
N ALA A 210 21.83 -2.65 -6.48
CA ALA A 210 20.45 -2.42 -6.06
C ALA A 210 19.43 -3.05 -7.02
N LEU A 211 19.78 -3.17 -8.30
CA LEU A 211 18.95 -3.70 -9.36
C LEU A 211 18.98 -5.24 -9.43
N GLU A 212 20.04 -5.85 -8.91
CA GLU A 212 20.23 -7.32 -8.89
C GLU A 212 19.45 -8.03 -7.78
N ARG A 213 18.75 -7.30 -6.92
CA ARG A 213 18.01 -7.88 -5.81
C ARG A 213 16.84 -8.75 -6.27
N GLU A 214 16.67 -9.89 -5.59
CA GLU A 214 15.56 -10.80 -5.83
C GLU A 214 14.20 -10.10 -5.77
N ARG A 215 13.28 -10.51 -6.65
CA ARG A 215 11.89 -10.00 -6.68
C ARG A 215 11.21 -10.26 -5.34
N TYR A 216 10.91 -9.19 -4.62
CA TYR A 216 10.13 -9.25 -3.40
C TYR A 216 8.67 -9.66 -3.72
N ASN A 217 8.09 -10.49 -2.87
CA ASN A 217 6.69 -10.91 -2.91
C ASN A 217 6.28 -11.90 -4.02
N VAL A 218 6.70 -13.14 -3.85
CA VAL A 218 6.15 -14.28 -4.59
C VAL A 218 4.69 -14.51 -4.14
N ALA A 219 3.79 -14.72 -5.11
CA ALA A 219 2.40 -15.09 -4.85
C ALA A 219 2.32 -16.33 -3.95
N ARG A 220 1.49 -16.25 -2.90
CA ARG A 220 1.17 -17.39 -2.02
C ARG A 220 -0.32 -17.71 -2.18
N VAL A 221 -0.63 -18.80 -2.82
CA VAL A 221 -2.00 -19.24 -3.05
C VAL A 221 -2.26 -20.51 -2.25
N PRO A 222 -3.29 -20.57 -1.41
CA PRO A 222 -3.63 -21.79 -0.69
C PRO A 222 -4.00 -22.91 -1.68
N ARG A 223 -3.60 -24.14 -1.37
CA ARG A 223 -3.89 -25.29 -2.23
C ARG A 223 -5.39 -25.59 -2.31
N ASN A 224 -6.12 -25.36 -1.23
CA ASN A 224 -7.57 -25.46 -1.16
C ASN A 224 -8.17 -24.12 -0.74
N LEU A 225 -8.76 -23.42 -1.70
CA LEU A 225 -9.36 -22.11 -1.48
C LEU A 225 -10.57 -22.19 -0.53
N GLU A 226 -11.46 -23.18 -0.71
CA GLU A 226 -12.67 -23.29 0.11
C GLU A 226 -12.33 -23.50 1.58
N ALA A 227 -11.40 -24.41 1.87
CA ALA A 227 -10.91 -24.64 3.22
C ALA A 227 -10.28 -23.35 3.81
N ARG A 228 -9.52 -22.58 3.01
CA ARG A 228 -8.93 -21.33 3.46
C ARG A 228 -9.98 -20.27 3.74
N LEU A 229 -10.97 -20.11 2.89
CA LEU A 229 -12.09 -19.18 3.09
C LEU A 229 -12.91 -19.56 4.31
N TRP A 230 -13.15 -20.85 4.52
CA TRP A 230 -13.82 -21.35 5.72
C TRP A 230 -13.05 -20.98 7.00
N VAL A 231 -11.72 -21.20 7.02
CA VAL A 231 -10.85 -20.81 8.14
C VAL A 231 -10.87 -19.31 8.36
N ASN A 232 -10.78 -18.51 7.30
CA ASN A 232 -10.80 -17.06 7.40
C ASN A 232 -12.13 -16.54 7.98
N ARG A 233 -13.24 -17.23 7.68
CA ARG A 233 -14.59 -16.89 8.18
C ARG A 233 -14.79 -17.29 9.64
N ASN A 234 -14.39 -18.52 9.99
CA ASN A 234 -14.78 -19.13 11.27
C ASN A 234 -13.69 -18.98 12.33
N LEU A 235 -12.44 -18.78 11.94
CA LEU A 235 -11.28 -18.67 12.82
C LEU A 235 -10.45 -17.40 12.57
N PRO A 236 -11.08 -16.20 12.41
CA PRO A 236 -10.35 -14.97 12.04
C PRO A 236 -9.30 -14.60 13.08
N MET A 237 -9.54 -14.92 14.35
CA MET A 237 -8.59 -14.63 15.45
C MET A 237 -7.25 -15.37 15.29
N LEU A 238 -7.25 -16.52 14.59
CA LEU A 238 -6.03 -17.31 14.38
C LEU A 238 -5.26 -16.90 13.11
N VAL A 239 -5.96 -16.35 12.12
CA VAL A 239 -5.38 -16.15 10.78
C VAL A 239 -5.32 -14.70 10.31
N ARG A 240 -6.16 -13.81 10.87
CA ARG A 240 -6.22 -12.41 10.46
C ARG A 240 -5.02 -11.63 10.97
N LYS A 241 -4.18 -11.16 10.07
CA LYS A 241 -3.06 -10.30 10.39
C LYS A 241 -3.56 -8.88 10.65
N SER A 242 -3.40 -8.38 11.86
CA SER A 242 -3.72 -6.99 12.24
C SER A 242 -2.45 -6.16 12.32
N TYR A 243 -2.52 -4.90 11.88
CA TYR A 243 -1.44 -3.92 12.07
C TYR A 243 -1.67 -3.01 13.29
N ARG A 244 -2.72 -3.27 14.04
CA ARG A 244 -3.15 -2.45 15.17
C ARG A 244 -2.05 -2.20 16.21
N GLY A 245 -1.29 -3.23 16.56
CA GLY A 245 -0.19 -3.11 17.54
C GLY A 245 1.05 -2.37 17.04
N LEU A 246 1.03 -1.90 15.78
CA LEU A 246 2.12 -1.13 15.19
C LEU A 246 1.88 0.38 15.25
N LEU A 247 0.68 0.80 15.63
CA LEU A 247 0.25 2.19 15.66
C LEU A 247 0.29 2.74 17.10
N PRO A 248 0.57 4.03 17.28
CA PRO A 248 0.45 4.67 18.59
C PRO A 248 -1.02 4.70 19.03
N GLU A 249 -1.27 4.56 20.33
CA GLU A 249 -2.61 4.77 20.88
C GLU A 249 -2.92 6.27 20.96
N PRO A 250 -4.18 6.70 20.74
CA PRO A 250 -4.59 8.08 20.91
C PRO A 250 -4.36 8.58 22.35
N SER A 251 -4.03 9.88 22.49
CA SER A 251 -3.73 10.49 23.78
C SER A 251 -4.90 10.49 24.77
N ALA A 252 -6.14 10.50 24.28
CA ALA A 252 -7.36 10.47 25.09
C ALA A 252 -7.84 9.06 25.49
N GLY A 253 -7.15 8.03 25.06
CA GLY A 253 -7.49 6.66 25.43
C GLY A 253 -7.03 6.33 26.86
N ASN A 254 -7.97 6.27 27.82
CA ASN A 254 -7.68 5.71 29.12
C ASN A 254 -7.09 4.31 28.93
N GLY A 255 -5.80 4.21 29.20
CA GLY A 255 -5.00 3.01 28.98
C GLY A 255 -5.45 1.80 29.80
N MET A 256 -6.49 1.12 29.35
CA MET A 256 -6.83 -0.19 29.84
C MET A 256 -6.44 -1.24 28.81
N LEU A 257 -5.32 -1.80 29.11
CA LEU A 257 -4.61 -2.94 28.57
C LEU A 257 -5.48 -3.96 27.80
N SER A 258 -5.51 -3.86 26.49
CA SER A 258 -5.96 -4.94 25.63
C SER A 258 -4.91 -5.29 24.56
N GLY A 259 -3.62 -5.11 24.88
CA GLY A 259 -2.53 -5.29 23.95
C GLY A 259 -1.84 -6.65 23.97
N PRO A 260 -1.10 -7.01 25.01
CA PRO A 260 -0.04 -8.00 24.83
C PRO A 260 -0.51 -9.45 24.62
N TRP A 261 -1.69 -9.83 25.09
CA TRP A 261 -2.09 -11.25 25.01
C TRP A 261 -2.57 -11.68 23.61
N ARG A 262 -3.26 -10.80 22.84
CA ARG A 262 -3.67 -11.11 21.46
C ARG A 262 -2.49 -11.16 20.51
N GLU A 263 -1.53 -10.25 20.65
CA GLU A 263 -0.25 -10.30 19.91
C GLU A 263 0.58 -11.52 20.33
N ARG A 264 0.58 -11.88 21.64
CA ARG A 264 1.23 -13.10 22.13
C ARG A 264 0.55 -14.35 21.58
N LEU A 265 -0.79 -14.39 21.48
CA LEU A 265 -1.51 -15.49 20.84
C LEU A 265 -1.19 -15.59 19.35
N TRP A 266 -1.19 -14.46 18.63
CA TRP A 266 -0.87 -14.41 17.21
C TRP A 266 0.59 -14.77 16.92
N ASN A 267 1.51 -14.31 17.75
CA ASN A 267 2.93 -14.65 17.71
C ASN A 267 3.25 -15.95 18.45
N SER A 268 2.25 -16.63 18.98
CA SER A 268 2.45 -17.90 19.70
C SER A 268 3.00 -18.96 18.74
N PRO A 269 3.82 -19.92 19.25
CA PRO A 269 4.26 -21.05 18.47
C PRO A 269 3.10 -21.83 17.83
N ALA A 270 1.97 -21.95 18.55
CA ALA A 270 0.76 -22.63 18.08
C ALA A 270 0.09 -21.92 16.90
N ALA A 271 -0.09 -20.59 16.97
CA ALA A 271 -0.66 -19.82 15.85
C ALA A 271 0.29 -19.80 14.64
N ARG A 272 1.60 -19.69 14.88
CA ARG A 272 2.62 -19.82 13.83
C ARG A 272 2.64 -21.23 13.23
N HIS A 273 2.43 -22.25 14.05
CA HIS A 273 2.35 -23.65 13.58
C HIS A 273 1.06 -23.87 12.77
N ALA A 274 -0.10 -23.43 13.27
CA ALA A 274 -1.36 -23.50 12.54
C ALA A 274 -1.30 -22.77 11.19
N ASN A 275 -0.72 -21.56 11.17
CA ASN A 275 -0.49 -20.83 9.90
C ASN A 275 0.51 -21.56 9.00
N ARG A 276 1.58 -22.17 9.54
CA ARG A 276 2.50 -22.98 8.75
C ARG A 276 1.83 -24.26 8.20
N VAL A 277 0.98 -24.94 8.99
CA VAL A 277 0.24 -26.11 8.52
C VAL A 277 -0.77 -25.70 7.44
N LEU A 278 -1.46 -24.58 7.59
CA LEU A 278 -2.32 -24.00 6.56
C LEU A 278 -1.53 -23.55 5.31
N ASP A 279 -0.29 -23.07 5.48
CA ASP A 279 0.63 -22.69 4.42
C ASP A 279 1.40 -23.94 3.87
N ALA A 280 1.66 -24.96 4.66
CA ALA A 280 2.39 -26.18 4.31
C ALA A 280 1.58 -27.18 3.46
N LEU A 281 0.29 -26.91 3.27
CA LEU A 281 -0.46 -27.47 2.15
C LEU A 281 0.04 -26.86 0.81
N ARG A 282 1.34 -26.70 0.69
CA ARG A 282 2.18 -26.16 -0.40
C ARG A 282 1.53 -25.02 -1.17
N PRO A 283 1.89 -23.76 -0.87
CA PRO A 283 1.40 -22.62 -1.63
C PRO A 283 1.79 -22.81 -3.11
N GLN A 284 0.84 -22.68 -3.99
CA GLN A 284 1.14 -22.54 -5.41
C GLN A 284 1.82 -21.17 -5.61
N ARG A 285 2.88 -21.17 -6.41
CA ARG A 285 3.62 -19.93 -6.73
C ARG A 285 2.94 -19.07 -7.82
N LYS A 286 1.86 -19.59 -8.42
CA LYS A 286 1.09 -18.90 -9.47
C LYS A 286 -0.37 -18.85 -9.07
N TYR A 287 -1.02 -17.71 -9.35
CA TYR A 287 -2.46 -17.62 -9.21
C TYR A 287 -3.16 -18.56 -10.19
N PRO A 288 -4.26 -19.22 -9.81
CA PRO A 288 -5.11 -19.89 -10.77
C PRO A 288 -5.63 -18.89 -11.81
N PRO A 289 -6.03 -19.33 -13.00
CA PRO A 289 -6.63 -18.42 -13.97
C PRO A 289 -7.90 -17.78 -13.40
N MET A 290 -8.08 -16.48 -13.67
CA MET A 290 -9.31 -15.77 -13.39
C MET A 290 -10.39 -16.24 -14.37
N SER A 291 -11.64 -16.37 -13.93
CA SER A 291 -12.74 -16.68 -14.84
C SER A 291 -12.95 -15.53 -15.86
N ASP A 292 -13.39 -15.91 -17.08
CA ASP A 292 -13.65 -14.91 -18.14
C ASP A 292 -14.76 -13.95 -17.73
N ALA A 293 -15.77 -14.42 -17.02
CA ALA A 293 -16.87 -13.60 -16.49
C ALA A 293 -16.36 -12.54 -15.51
N ALA A 294 -15.52 -12.93 -14.53
CA ALA A 294 -14.92 -11.99 -13.58
C ALA A 294 -14.03 -10.97 -14.28
N ARG A 295 -13.25 -11.42 -15.26
CA ARG A 295 -12.40 -10.54 -16.09
C ARG A 295 -13.23 -9.52 -16.84
N ALA A 296 -14.28 -9.95 -17.55
CA ALA A 296 -15.15 -9.07 -18.32
C ALA A 296 -15.83 -8.01 -17.43
N THR A 297 -16.32 -8.43 -16.24
CA THR A 297 -16.92 -7.52 -15.25
C THR A 297 -15.91 -6.44 -14.82
N LEU A 298 -14.69 -6.83 -14.49
CA LEU A 298 -13.68 -5.87 -14.03
C LEU A 298 -13.16 -4.97 -15.15
N VAL A 299 -13.02 -5.50 -16.38
CA VAL A 299 -12.62 -4.70 -17.55
C VAL A 299 -13.60 -3.56 -17.78
N GLU A 300 -14.89 -3.88 -17.84
CA GLU A 300 -15.95 -2.88 -18.03
C GLU A 300 -15.95 -1.84 -16.91
N LEU A 301 -15.89 -2.30 -15.65
CA LEU A 301 -15.87 -1.43 -14.49
C LEU A 301 -14.67 -0.46 -14.50
N TYR A 302 -13.48 -0.98 -14.78
CA TYR A 302 -12.27 -0.15 -14.73
C TYR A 302 -12.12 0.76 -15.95
N ARG A 303 -12.65 0.39 -17.12
CA ARG A 303 -12.70 1.29 -18.27
C ARG A 303 -13.52 2.53 -17.95
N GLN A 304 -14.71 2.36 -17.35
CA GLN A 304 -15.55 3.48 -16.91
C GLN A 304 -14.87 4.32 -15.82
N ALA A 305 -14.38 3.67 -14.77
CA ALA A 305 -13.80 4.37 -13.62
C ALA A 305 -12.49 5.13 -13.95
N ASN A 306 -11.76 4.69 -14.98
CA ASN A 306 -10.49 5.27 -15.39
C ASN A 306 -10.57 5.98 -16.75
N GLU A 307 -11.77 6.33 -17.21
CA GLU A 307 -11.93 7.12 -18.42
C GLU A 307 -11.14 8.44 -18.31
N GLY A 308 -10.33 8.76 -19.33
CA GLY A 308 -9.45 9.94 -19.34
C GLY A 308 -8.17 9.81 -18.51
N LEU A 309 -7.84 8.62 -17.97
CA LEU A 309 -6.60 8.41 -17.24
C LEU A 309 -5.37 8.67 -18.11
N GLU A 310 -5.36 8.22 -19.39
CA GLU A 310 -4.24 8.44 -20.31
C GLU A 310 -3.98 9.93 -20.53
N THR A 311 -5.02 10.70 -20.74
CA THR A 311 -4.92 12.16 -20.84
C THR A 311 -4.35 12.79 -19.57
N LEU A 312 -4.83 12.34 -18.39
CA LEU A 312 -4.33 12.83 -17.10
C LEU A 312 -2.85 12.52 -16.90
N LEU A 313 -2.38 11.39 -17.40
CA LEU A 313 -0.97 10.96 -17.30
C LEU A 313 -0.09 11.53 -18.41
N GLY A 314 -0.65 12.21 -19.40
CA GLY A 314 0.07 12.70 -20.57
C GLY A 314 0.69 11.57 -21.43
N ARG A 315 0.01 10.41 -21.52
CA ARG A 315 0.44 9.24 -22.29
C ARG A 315 -0.75 8.56 -22.97
N ASP A 316 -0.50 7.83 -24.03
CA ASP A 316 -1.49 7.15 -24.88
C ASP A 316 -1.17 5.65 -25.11
N ASP A 317 -0.25 5.10 -24.31
CA ASP A 317 0.31 3.77 -24.52
C ASP A 317 -0.11 2.74 -23.45
N LEU A 318 -1.09 3.06 -22.57
CA LEU A 318 -1.52 2.13 -21.53
C LEU A 318 -2.03 0.80 -22.11
N GLY A 319 -2.67 0.84 -23.28
CA GLY A 319 -3.12 -0.36 -23.99
C GLY A 319 -1.98 -1.31 -24.40
N GLN A 320 -0.74 -0.81 -24.55
CA GLN A 320 0.43 -1.67 -24.81
C GLN A 320 0.89 -2.43 -23.56
N TRP A 321 0.63 -1.88 -22.40
CA TRP A 321 1.06 -2.41 -21.11
C TRP A 321 -0.04 -3.18 -20.38
N TRP A 322 -1.27 -2.72 -20.48
CA TRP A 322 -2.42 -3.27 -19.75
C TRP A 322 -3.34 -4.06 -20.66
N ARG A 323 -3.41 -5.37 -20.43
CA ARG A 323 -4.28 -6.27 -21.19
C ARG A 323 -5.77 -5.97 -21.05
N SER A 324 -6.15 -5.29 -19.96
CA SER A 324 -7.52 -4.87 -19.72
C SER A 324 -7.89 -3.58 -20.46
N TRP A 325 -6.90 -2.93 -21.08
CA TRP A 325 -7.06 -1.66 -21.82
C TRP A 325 -7.06 -1.85 -23.33
N ALA A 326 -6.46 -2.95 -23.79
CA ALA A 326 -6.36 -3.34 -25.19
C ALA A 326 -7.70 -3.78 -25.80
#